data_b2987d626662a26a93e41bebede1815a
#
_entry.id   b2987d626662a26a93e41bebede1815a
#
_cell.length_a   1.000
_cell.length_b   1.000
_cell.length_c   1.000
_cell.angle_alpha   90.00
_cell.angle_beta   90.00
_cell.angle_gamma   90.00
#
_symmetry.space_group_name_H-M   'P 1'
#
loop_
_entity.id
_entity.type
_entity.pdbx_description
1 polymer ?
#
loop_
_entity_poly.entity_id
_entity_poly.type
_entity_poly.pdbx_seq_one_letter_code
_entity_poly.pdbx_strand_id
1 'polypeptide(L)'
;MIDQKKVLLALQASAGLAGEGLPVSVCVTDEHGFMLGYTQMDGCRSHLFFMAVAKARTASRMGVPTSQFHARLVREQLSLADFNEENFTSVSGGVPVRDADGRLLGAVAVSGRLAEEDEALAESLTEMLASPRPA
;
A
#
# COMPACT_ATOMS: atom_id res chain seq x y z
N MET A 1 12.16 9.26 0.11
CA MET A 1 11.77 8.26 -0.91
C MET A 1 12.40 6.91 -0.58
N ILE A 2 11.67 5.84 -0.83
CA ILE A 2 12.18 4.48 -0.64
C ILE A 2 13.13 4.15 -1.77
N ASP A 3 14.30 3.56 -1.47
CA ASP A 3 15.25 3.24 -2.54
C ASP A 3 14.84 1.99 -3.33
N GLN A 4 15.31 1.93 -4.57
CA GLN A 4 14.94 0.87 -5.50
C GLN A 4 15.26 -0.53 -4.98
N LYS A 5 16.40 -0.70 -4.31
CA LYS A 5 16.82 -2.01 -3.80
C LYS A 5 15.82 -2.54 -2.79
N LYS A 6 15.36 -1.68 -1.87
CA LYS A 6 14.35 -2.06 -0.88
C LYS A 6 13.01 -2.39 -1.53
N VAL A 7 12.62 -1.59 -2.53
CA VAL A 7 11.39 -1.86 -3.28
C VAL A 7 11.44 -3.25 -3.92
N LEU A 8 12.53 -3.56 -4.62
CA LEU A 8 12.68 -4.86 -5.28
C LEU A 8 12.67 -6.03 -4.29
N LEU A 9 13.37 -5.88 -3.15
CA LEU A 9 13.40 -6.92 -2.13
C LEU A 9 12.01 -7.16 -1.52
N ALA A 10 11.27 -6.09 -1.22
CA ALA A 10 9.92 -6.23 -0.68
C ALA A 10 8.98 -6.89 -1.68
N LEU A 11 9.04 -6.49 -2.94
CA LEU A 11 8.22 -7.11 -3.98
C LEU A 11 8.53 -8.58 -4.16
N GLN A 12 9.82 -8.96 -4.13
CA GLN A 12 10.22 -10.36 -4.23
C GLN A 12 9.73 -11.19 -3.04
N ALA A 13 9.73 -10.61 -1.84
CA ALA A 13 9.31 -11.29 -0.62
C ALA A 13 7.79 -11.44 -0.51
N SER A 14 7.03 -10.60 -1.20
CA SER A 14 5.59 -10.48 -0.99
C SER A 14 4.81 -11.78 -1.23
N ALA A 15 5.15 -12.52 -2.28
CA ALA A 15 4.46 -13.78 -2.58
C ALA A 15 4.64 -14.83 -1.49
N GLY A 16 5.87 -14.96 -0.96
CA GLY A 16 6.16 -15.87 0.14
C GLY A 16 5.47 -15.47 1.43
N LEU A 17 5.44 -14.17 1.73
CA LEU A 17 4.75 -13.66 2.92
C LEU A 17 3.22 -13.80 2.80
N ALA A 18 2.68 -13.67 1.59
CA ALA A 18 1.27 -13.86 1.33
C ALA A 18 0.84 -15.31 1.57
N GLY A 19 1.73 -16.27 1.29
CA GLY A 19 1.42 -17.67 1.44
C GLY A 19 0.32 -18.16 0.49
N GLU A 20 -0.24 -19.31 0.79
CA GLU A 20 -1.33 -19.87 0.00
C GLU A 20 -2.62 -19.08 0.19
N GLY A 21 -3.40 -18.98 -0.88
CA GLY A 21 -4.67 -18.27 -0.89
C GLY A 21 -4.89 -17.61 -2.25
N LEU A 22 -5.87 -16.71 -2.30
CA LEU A 22 -6.15 -15.96 -3.51
C LEU A 22 -4.92 -15.12 -3.89
N PRO A 23 -4.64 -14.99 -5.19
CA PRO A 23 -3.49 -14.21 -5.63
C PRO A 23 -3.65 -12.74 -5.29
N VAL A 24 -2.53 -12.11 -4.90
CA VAL A 24 -2.52 -10.68 -4.52
C VAL A 24 -1.65 -9.89 -5.47
N SER A 25 -1.98 -8.60 -5.60
CA SER A 25 -1.16 -7.58 -6.23
C SER A 25 -0.57 -6.67 -5.16
N VAL A 26 0.63 -6.15 -5.40
CA VAL A 26 1.37 -5.32 -4.45
C VAL A 26 1.93 -4.11 -5.19
N CYS A 27 1.69 -2.93 -4.66
CA CYS A 27 2.19 -1.67 -5.21
C CYS A 27 2.94 -0.89 -4.14
N VAL A 28 4.10 -0.34 -4.50
CA VAL A 28 4.89 0.56 -3.65
C VAL A 28 4.96 1.91 -4.32
N THR A 29 4.71 2.98 -3.56
CA THR A 29 4.78 4.35 -4.06
C THR A 29 5.79 5.16 -3.27
N ASP A 30 6.18 6.32 -3.82
CA ASP A 30 6.91 7.35 -3.08
C ASP A 30 5.96 8.15 -2.17
N GLU A 31 6.51 9.16 -1.48
CA GLU A 31 5.75 10.01 -0.55
C GLU A 31 4.69 10.87 -1.25
N HIS A 32 4.72 10.98 -2.57
CA HIS A 32 3.76 11.75 -3.36
C HIS A 32 2.71 10.89 -4.04
N GLY A 33 2.80 9.57 -3.87
CA GLY A 33 1.84 8.63 -4.46
C GLY A 33 2.20 8.14 -5.85
N PHE A 34 3.41 8.43 -6.35
CA PHE A 34 3.88 7.91 -7.62
C PHE A 34 4.46 6.51 -7.46
N MET A 35 4.11 5.62 -8.38
CA MET A 35 4.51 4.21 -8.29
C MET A 35 6.02 4.04 -8.46
N LEU A 36 6.63 3.35 -7.49
CA LEU A 36 8.04 2.95 -7.54
C LEU A 36 8.20 1.51 -8.00
N GLY A 37 7.21 0.66 -7.75
CA GLY A 37 7.26 -0.73 -8.15
C GLY A 37 5.93 -1.43 -7.96
N TYR A 38 5.77 -2.53 -8.71
CA TYR A 38 4.55 -3.31 -8.71
C TYR A 38 4.87 -4.77 -9.00
N THR A 39 4.14 -5.68 -8.36
CA THR A 39 4.14 -7.09 -8.72
C THR A 39 2.79 -7.70 -8.44
N GLN A 40 2.51 -8.82 -9.06
CA GLN A 40 1.30 -9.58 -8.78
C GLN A 40 1.59 -11.06 -8.87
N MET A 41 0.87 -11.85 -8.08
CA MET A 41 0.91 -13.30 -8.18
C MET A 41 0.16 -13.72 -9.45
N ASP A 42 0.52 -14.88 -9.99
CA ASP A 42 -0.17 -15.44 -11.14
C ASP A 42 -1.66 -15.63 -10.82
N GLY A 43 -2.50 -15.31 -11.79
CA GLY A 43 -3.95 -15.44 -11.65
C GLY A 43 -4.67 -14.24 -11.09
N CYS A 44 -3.98 -13.14 -10.82
CA CYS A 44 -4.63 -11.90 -10.38
C CYS A 44 -5.61 -11.38 -11.44
N ARG A 45 -6.78 -10.94 -10.98
CA ARG A 45 -7.72 -10.22 -11.84
C ARG A 45 -7.15 -8.84 -12.18
N SER A 46 -7.44 -8.36 -13.39
CA SER A 46 -6.86 -7.11 -13.88
C SER A 46 -7.20 -5.88 -13.03
N HIS A 47 -8.40 -5.82 -12.43
CA HIS A 47 -8.79 -4.67 -11.60
C HIS A 47 -7.97 -4.57 -10.32
N LEU A 48 -7.31 -5.65 -9.87
CA LEU A 48 -6.48 -5.61 -8.67
C LEU A 48 -5.25 -4.71 -8.85
N PHE A 49 -4.75 -4.54 -10.07
CA PHE A 49 -3.71 -3.54 -10.35
C PHE A 49 -4.20 -2.15 -9.96
N PHE A 50 -5.36 -1.76 -10.46
CA PHE A 50 -5.91 -0.42 -10.17
C PHE A 50 -6.20 -0.24 -8.69
N MET A 51 -6.67 -1.29 -8.02
CA MET A 51 -6.95 -1.24 -6.59
C MET A 51 -5.68 -1.07 -5.76
N ALA A 52 -4.62 -1.82 -6.06
CA ALA A 52 -3.36 -1.70 -5.32
C ALA A 52 -2.74 -0.32 -5.53
N VAL A 53 -2.76 0.19 -6.76
CA VAL A 53 -2.24 1.52 -7.08
C VAL A 53 -3.04 2.60 -6.33
N ALA A 54 -4.37 2.52 -6.36
CA ALA A 54 -5.23 3.48 -5.66
C ALA A 54 -5.03 3.44 -4.14
N LYS A 55 -4.92 2.24 -3.56
CA LYS A 55 -4.69 2.08 -2.12
C LYS A 55 -3.35 2.71 -1.70
N ALA A 56 -2.28 2.43 -2.44
CA ALA A 56 -0.95 2.98 -2.14
C ALA A 56 -0.93 4.50 -2.29
N ARG A 57 -1.52 5.01 -3.38
CA ARG A 57 -1.63 6.45 -3.61
C ARG A 57 -2.38 7.14 -2.48
N THR A 58 -3.51 6.59 -2.06
CA THR A 58 -4.31 7.16 -0.98
C THR A 58 -3.52 7.16 0.33
N ALA A 59 -2.89 6.04 0.69
CA ALA A 59 -2.13 5.93 1.92
C ALA A 59 -0.96 6.92 1.96
N SER A 60 -0.23 7.09 0.84
CA SER A 60 0.89 8.03 0.80
C SER A 60 0.43 9.48 0.89
N ARG A 61 -0.60 9.86 0.15
CA ARG A 61 -1.07 11.25 0.12
C ARG A 61 -1.78 11.66 1.39
N MET A 62 -2.53 10.75 2.02
CA MET A 62 -3.21 11.02 3.28
C MET A 62 -2.32 10.78 4.50
N GLY A 63 -1.23 10.03 4.34
CA GLY A 63 -0.31 9.73 5.44
C GLY A 63 -0.87 8.80 6.50
N VAL A 64 -1.90 8.04 6.19
CA VAL A 64 -2.55 7.09 7.10
C VAL A 64 -2.94 5.81 6.35
N PRO A 65 -3.12 4.69 7.07
CA PRO A 65 -3.68 3.50 6.43
C PRO A 65 -5.05 3.79 5.81
N THR A 66 -5.34 3.15 4.68
CA THR A 66 -6.63 3.36 4.01
C THR A 66 -7.82 2.95 4.89
N SER A 67 -7.62 2.01 5.82
CA SER A 67 -8.64 1.65 6.82
C SER A 67 -8.99 2.83 7.73
N GLN A 68 -8.00 3.62 8.15
CA GLN A 68 -8.23 4.82 8.97
C GLN A 68 -8.89 5.92 8.14
N PHE A 69 -8.52 6.03 6.88
CA PHE A 69 -9.17 6.97 5.97
C PHE A 69 -10.65 6.63 5.81
N HIS A 70 -10.96 5.33 5.65
CA HIS A 70 -12.36 4.88 5.60
C HIS A 70 -13.11 5.26 6.88
N ALA A 71 -12.54 4.99 8.04
CA ALA A 71 -13.15 5.34 9.32
C ALA A 71 -13.44 6.85 9.42
N ARG A 72 -12.54 7.68 8.92
CA ARG A 72 -12.74 9.13 8.87
C ARG A 72 -13.92 9.51 7.96
N LEU A 73 -14.00 8.92 6.77
CA LEU A 73 -15.11 9.21 5.85
C LEU A 73 -16.45 8.90 6.51
N VAL A 74 -16.54 7.76 7.19
CA VAL A 74 -17.77 7.37 7.91
C VAL A 74 -18.08 8.35 9.04
N ARG A 75 -17.10 8.65 9.87
CA ARG A 75 -17.26 9.52 11.05
C ARG A 75 -17.68 10.94 10.66
N GLU A 76 -17.08 11.48 9.60
CA GLU A 76 -17.33 12.86 9.17
C GLU A 76 -18.39 12.95 8.08
N GLN A 77 -18.97 11.81 7.67
CA GLN A 77 -19.99 11.75 6.61
C GLN A 77 -19.51 12.37 5.29
N LEU A 78 -18.26 12.07 4.94
CA LEU A 78 -17.62 12.53 3.71
C LEU A 78 -17.59 11.41 2.67
N SER A 79 -17.42 11.79 1.41
CA SER A 79 -17.18 10.87 0.31
C SER A 79 -15.79 11.10 -0.29
N LEU A 80 -15.33 10.16 -1.11
CA LEU A 80 -14.04 10.32 -1.80
C LEU A 80 -14.00 11.58 -2.66
N ALA A 81 -15.13 11.95 -3.27
CA ALA A 81 -15.23 13.15 -4.11
C ALA A 81 -14.89 14.43 -3.35
N ASP A 82 -15.12 14.47 -2.05
CA ASP A 82 -14.83 15.66 -1.23
C ASP A 82 -13.34 15.99 -1.16
N PHE A 83 -12.49 15.04 -1.48
CA PHE A 83 -11.03 15.22 -1.41
C PHE A 83 -10.41 15.71 -2.72
N ASN A 84 -11.20 15.78 -3.80
CA ASN A 84 -10.74 16.27 -5.12
C ASN A 84 -9.47 15.56 -5.62
N GLU A 85 -9.32 14.27 -5.32
CA GLU A 85 -8.18 13.46 -5.71
C GLU A 85 -8.63 12.33 -6.62
N GLU A 86 -8.02 12.23 -7.79
CA GLU A 86 -8.25 11.10 -8.68
C GLU A 86 -7.57 9.85 -8.13
N ASN A 87 -8.16 8.70 -8.38
CA ASN A 87 -7.60 7.40 -8.03
C ASN A 87 -7.39 7.21 -6.53
N PHE A 88 -8.27 7.78 -5.72
CA PHE A 88 -8.33 7.49 -4.30
C PHE A 88 -9.30 6.34 -4.03
N THR A 89 -9.06 5.62 -2.95
CA THR A 89 -9.97 4.58 -2.46
C THR A 89 -9.93 4.54 -0.93
N SER A 90 -11.03 4.13 -0.32
CA SER A 90 -11.10 3.88 1.12
C SER A 90 -11.10 2.40 1.46
N VAL A 91 -10.85 1.53 0.49
CA VAL A 91 -10.74 0.09 0.73
C VAL A 91 -9.43 -0.21 1.45
N SER A 92 -9.48 -0.99 2.53
CA SER A 92 -8.29 -1.33 3.33
C SER A 92 -7.25 -2.09 2.52
N GLY A 93 -5.99 -1.90 2.86
CA GLY A 93 -4.87 -2.60 2.22
C GLY A 93 -3.71 -1.70 1.84
N GLY A 94 -3.85 -0.38 1.96
CA GLY A 94 -2.74 0.56 1.76
C GLY A 94 -2.25 1.08 3.10
N VAL A 95 -0.95 1.10 3.32
CA VAL A 95 -0.35 1.61 4.56
C VAL A 95 0.85 2.49 4.24
N PRO A 96 1.03 3.59 4.99
CA PRO A 96 2.21 4.44 4.80
C PRO A 96 3.48 3.76 5.31
N VAL A 97 4.60 4.09 4.69
CA VAL A 97 5.93 3.66 5.12
C VAL A 97 6.62 4.87 5.69
N ARG A 98 7.07 4.77 6.96
CA ARG A 98 7.74 5.86 7.66
C ARG A 98 9.08 5.40 8.19
N ASP A 99 10.04 6.34 8.30
CA ASP A 99 11.32 6.05 8.92
C ASP A 99 11.21 6.12 10.46
N ALA A 100 12.33 5.90 11.13
CA ALA A 100 12.39 5.90 12.59
C ALA A 100 11.98 7.25 13.21
N ASP A 101 12.15 8.34 12.47
CA ASP A 101 11.78 9.69 12.90
C ASP A 101 10.33 10.05 12.57
N GLY A 102 9.59 9.11 11.98
CA GLY A 102 8.20 9.32 11.59
C GLY A 102 8.01 10.03 10.26
N ARG A 103 9.12 10.26 9.52
CA ARG A 103 9.02 10.90 8.19
C ARG A 103 8.39 9.94 7.19
N LEU A 104 7.44 10.45 6.42
CA LEU A 104 6.79 9.68 5.36
C LEU A 104 7.77 9.41 4.21
N LEU A 105 7.99 8.14 3.89
CA LEU A 105 8.87 7.71 2.80
C LEU A 105 8.08 7.29 1.57
N GLY A 106 6.85 6.82 1.74
CA GLY A 106 6.00 6.33 0.69
C GLY A 106 4.87 5.48 1.25
N ALA A 107 4.38 4.56 0.46
CA ALA A 107 3.34 3.64 0.89
C ALA A 107 3.48 2.29 0.19
N VAL A 108 2.88 1.27 0.78
CA VAL A 108 2.76 -0.05 0.18
C VAL A 108 1.31 -0.50 0.31
N ALA A 109 0.80 -1.16 -0.72
CA ALA A 109 -0.58 -1.63 -0.73
C ALA A 109 -0.67 -3.02 -1.30
N VAL A 110 -1.65 -3.75 -0.80
CA VAL A 110 -1.99 -5.11 -1.22
C VAL A 110 -3.47 -5.16 -1.58
N SER A 111 -3.79 -5.88 -2.64
CA SER A 111 -5.17 -6.10 -3.05
C SER A 111 -5.35 -7.54 -3.53
N GLY A 112 -6.48 -8.16 -3.19
CA GLY A 112 -6.83 -9.49 -3.67
C GLY A 112 -7.48 -10.42 -2.67
N ARG A 113 -7.36 -10.13 -1.38
CA ARG A 113 -7.93 -10.95 -0.29
C ARG A 113 -8.91 -10.12 0.52
N LEU A 114 -9.28 -10.61 1.70
CA LEU A 114 -10.12 -9.83 2.61
C LEU A 114 -9.39 -8.56 3.05
N ALA A 115 -10.15 -7.53 3.38
CA ALA A 115 -9.60 -6.22 3.73
C ALA A 115 -8.52 -6.30 4.82
N GLU A 116 -8.79 -7.02 5.90
CA GLU A 116 -7.84 -7.18 7.00
C GLU A 116 -6.63 -8.03 6.63
N GLU A 117 -6.77 -8.99 5.71
CA GLU A 117 -5.65 -9.78 5.22
C GLU A 117 -4.74 -8.94 4.33
N ASP A 118 -5.31 -8.14 3.45
CA ASP A 118 -4.56 -7.23 2.59
C ASP A 118 -3.78 -6.21 3.43
N GLU A 119 -4.40 -5.63 4.44
CA GLU A 119 -3.74 -4.67 5.31
C GLU A 119 -2.61 -5.32 6.13
N ALA A 120 -2.82 -6.50 6.69
CA ALA A 120 -1.81 -7.20 7.45
C ALA A 120 -0.58 -7.53 6.60
N LEU A 121 -0.77 -7.96 5.36
CA LEU A 121 0.33 -8.23 4.45
C LEU A 121 1.08 -6.93 4.10
N ALA A 122 0.36 -5.86 3.82
CA ALA A 122 0.97 -4.56 3.54
C ALA A 122 1.80 -4.09 4.74
N GLU A 123 1.29 -4.21 5.96
CA GLU A 123 2.03 -3.85 7.17
C GLU A 123 3.30 -4.68 7.33
N SER A 124 3.26 -5.98 7.02
CA SER A 124 4.43 -6.83 7.11
C SER A 124 5.56 -6.42 6.16
N LEU A 125 5.22 -5.72 5.07
CA LEU A 125 6.21 -5.23 4.10
C LEU A 125 6.82 -3.88 4.51
N THR A 126 6.20 -3.14 5.41
CA THR A 126 6.70 -1.80 5.79
C THR A 126 8.07 -1.84 6.41
N GLU A 127 8.39 -2.86 7.21
CA GLU A 127 9.71 -2.96 7.85
C GLU A 127 10.82 -3.11 6.82
N MET A 128 10.59 -3.90 5.78
CA MET A 128 11.58 -4.09 4.71
C MET A 128 11.82 -2.78 3.95
N LEU A 129 10.77 -1.99 3.76
CA LEU A 129 10.83 -0.75 3.00
C LEU A 129 11.43 0.41 3.81
N ALA A 130 11.23 0.40 5.12
CA ALA A 130 11.68 1.46 6.03
C ALA A 130 13.06 1.20 6.62
N SER A 131 13.59 -0.02 6.54
CA SER A 131 14.87 -0.38 7.15
C SER A 131 16.01 0.51 6.68
N PRO A 132 16.91 0.93 7.56
CA PRO A 132 18.11 1.66 7.13
C PRO A 132 18.94 0.77 6.21
N ARG A 133 19.67 1.40 5.27
CA ARG A 133 20.62 0.68 4.44
C ARG A 133 21.66 -0.01 5.31
N PRO A 134 22.00 -1.26 5.03
CA PRO A 134 23.18 -1.86 5.64
C PRO A 134 24.40 -0.98 5.33
N ALA A 135 25.23 -0.78 6.32
CA ALA A 135 26.45 0.00 6.16
C ALA A 135 27.39 -0.65 5.14
#